data_fbf7d863cebaabdd898ab8d42f377d89
#
_entry.id   fbf7d863cebaabdd898ab8d42f377d89
#
_cell.length_a   1.000
_cell.length_b   1.000
_cell.length_c   1.000
_cell.angle_alpha   90.00
_cell.angle_beta   90.00
_cell.angle_gamma   90.00
#
_symmetry.space_group_name_H-M   'P 1'
#
loop_
_entity.id
_entity.type
_entity.pdbx_description
1 polymer ?
#
loop_
_entity_poly.entity_id
_entity_poly.type
_entity_poly.pdbx_seq_one_letter_code
_entity_poly.pdbx_strand_id
1 'polypeptide(L)'
;LVSSAVYGTPQRISNGFNSKRLNMLLAILEKKAGFKIGVKDVFVNITGGIKIEDTAIDLAVVSAILSSNINISIDNDTCLCAEIDLSGELRGVSNIDKRISEAERLGYDKIIVSHNSKIGYSPKTIKILKLKNLNQLVKQIFKEKG
;
A
#
# COMPACT_ATOMS: atom_id res chain seq x y z
N LEU A 1 -6.21 9.71 -4.74
CA LEU A 1 -7.20 10.68 -4.25
C LEU A 1 -8.50 9.96 -3.90
N VAL A 2 -8.96 10.17 -2.68
CA VAL A 2 -10.28 9.74 -2.21
C VAL A 2 -11.10 10.97 -1.87
N SER A 3 -12.33 11.04 -2.36
CA SER A 3 -13.22 12.18 -2.12
C SER A 3 -14.66 11.71 -1.95
N SER A 4 -15.52 12.58 -1.44
CA SER A 4 -16.96 12.30 -1.40
C SER A 4 -17.51 12.17 -2.81
N ALA A 5 -18.41 11.20 -3.01
CA ALA A 5 -19.06 11.03 -4.31
C ALA A 5 -19.95 12.23 -4.64
N VAL A 6 -19.73 12.83 -5.80
CA VAL A 6 -20.45 14.04 -6.26
C VAL A 6 -21.74 13.66 -6.99
N TYR A 7 -21.78 12.54 -7.68
CA TYR A 7 -22.87 12.17 -8.59
C TYR A 7 -23.69 10.94 -8.16
N GLY A 8 -23.79 10.69 -6.89
CA GLY A 8 -24.60 9.59 -6.36
C GLY A 8 -23.99 8.19 -6.50
N THR A 9 -23.44 7.84 -7.67
CA THR A 9 -22.72 6.58 -7.89
C THR A 9 -21.22 6.81 -7.74
N PRO A 10 -20.55 6.14 -6.77
CA PRO A 10 -19.12 6.29 -6.57
C PRO A 10 -18.32 5.90 -7.80
N GLN A 11 -17.37 6.74 -8.19
CA GLN A 11 -16.47 6.52 -9.31
C GLN A 11 -15.17 5.88 -8.83
N ARG A 12 -14.63 4.96 -9.65
CA ARG A 12 -13.35 4.34 -9.41
C ARG A 12 -12.56 4.33 -10.70
N ILE A 13 -11.53 5.17 -10.73
CA ILE A 13 -10.69 5.36 -11.90
C ILE A 13 -9.25 5.02 -11.55
N SER A 14 -8.62 4.22 -12.40
CA SER A 14 -7.25 3.80 -12.23
C SER A 14 -6.47 3.95 -13.53
N ASN A 15 -5.33 4.63 -13.45
CA ASN A 15 -4.37 4.75 -14.54
C ASN A 15 -3.04 4.11 -14.12
N GLY A 16 -2.56 3.15 -14.91
CA GLY A 16 -1.32 2.43 -14.63
C GLY A 16 -1.43 1.30 -13.61
N PHE A 17 -2.59 1.12 -13.01
CA PHE A 17 -2.91 0.04 -12.09
C PHE A 17 -4.22 -0.64 -12.51
N ASN A 18 -4.29 -1.96 -12.38
CA ASN A 18 -5.42 -2.75 -12.85
C ASN A 18 -6.71 -2.40 -12.07
N SER A 19 -7.78 -2.03 -12.80
CA SER A 19 -9.04 -1.59 -12.20
C SER A 19 -9.75 -2.68 -11.41
N LYS A 20 -9.69 -3.94 -11.87
CA LYS A 20 -10.28 -5.08 -11.15
C LYS A 20 -9.55 -5.31 -9.82
N ARG A 21 -8.23 -5.18 -9.83
CA ARG A 21 -7.42 -5.29 -8.62
C ARG A 21 -7.70 -4.14 -7.66
N LEU A 22 -7.84 -2.92 -8.16
CA LEU A 22 -8.25 -1.78 -7.33
C LEU A 22 -9.58 -2.06 -6.62
N ASN A 23 -10.60 -2.51 -7.35
CA ASN A 23 -11.90 -2.83 -6.77
C ASN A 23 -11.81 -3.92 -5.69
N MET A 24 -10.97 -4.93 -5.90
CA MET A 24 -10.72 -5.98 -4.92
C MET A 24 -10.05 -5.42 -3.65
N LEU A 25 -9.03 -4.58 -3.79
CA LEU A 25 -8.35 -3.95 -2.66
C LEU A 25 -9.29 -3.04 -1.86
N LEU A 26 -10.16 -2.29 -2.54
CA LEU A 26 -11.16 -1.45 -1.87
C LEU A 26 -12.15 -2.27 -1.06
N ALA A 27 -12.60 -3.42 -1.60
CA ALA A 27 -13.47 -4.34 -0.88
C ALA A 27 -12.78 -4.93 0.36
N ILE A 28 -11.50 -5.28 0.25
CA ILE A 28 -10.70 -5.77 1.38
C ILE A 28 -10.57 -4.69 2.46
N LEU A 29 -10.27 -3.45 2.09
CA LEU A 29 -10.17 -2.33 3.02
C LEU A 29 -11.46 -2.11 3.79
N GLU A 30 -12.59 -2.17 3.11
CA GLU A 30 -13.90 -2.00 3.73
C GLU A 30 -14.23 -3.15 4.67
N LYS A 31 -14.08 -4.38 4.19
CA LYS A 31 -14.47 -5.58 4.94
C LYS A 31 -13.54 -5.92 6.09
N LYS A 32 -12.22 -5.75 5.89
CA LYS A 32 -11.19 -6.21 6.84
C LYS A 32 -10.63 -5.11 7.73
N ALA A 33 -10.59 -3.88 7.26
CA ALA A 33 -10.06 -2.74 8.00
C ALA A 33 -11.13 -1.74 8.45
N GLY A 34 -12.38 -1.93 8.05
CA GLY A 34 -13.53 -1.13 8.51
C GLY A 34 -13.64 0.27 7.91
N PHE A 35 -12.92 0.57 6.84
CA PHE A 35 -12.99 1.87 6.18
C PHE A 35 -14.19 1.97 5.23
N LYS A 36 -15.01 3.00 5.40
CA LYS A 36 -16.18 3.25 4.55
C LYS A 36 -15.78 3.93 3.24
N ILE A 37 -15.15 3.18 2.33
CA ILE A 37 -14.69 3.66 1.04
C ILE A 37 -15.71 3.41 -0.07
N GLY A 38 -16.64 2.49 0.14
CA GLY A 38 -17.63 2.08 -0.87
C GLY A 38 -18.53 3.20 -1.38
N VAL A 39 -18.72 4.26 -0.59
CA VAL A 39 -19.53 5.43 -0.93
C VAL A 39 -18.72 6.63 -1.43
N LYS A 40 -17.43 6.45 -1.65
CA LYS A 40 -16.50 7.52 -2.03
C LYS A 40 -15.96 7.32 -3.44
N ASP A 41 -15.62 8.42 -4.10
CA ASP A 41 -14.86 8.40 -5.34
C ASP A 41 -13.39 8.09 -5.04
N VAL A 42 -12.78 7.20 -5.82
CA VAL A 42 -11.38 6.80 -5.68
C VAL A 42 -10.67 6.94 -7.02
N PHE A 43 -9.60 7.71 -7.04
CA PHE A 43 -8.78 7.94 -8.21
C PHE A 43 -7.35 7.51 -7.89
N VAL A 44 -6.83 6.55 -8.65
CA VAL A 44 -5.46 6.07 -8.55
C VAL A 44 -4.72 6.37 -9.84
N ASN A 45 -3.55 6.96 -9.74
CA ASN A 45 -2.71 7.26 -10.90
C ASN A 45 -1.27 6.88 -10.60
N ILE A 46 -0.69 6.07 -11.46
CA ILE A 46 0.75 5.78 -11.45
C ILE A 46 1.43 6.85 -12.30
N THR A 47 2.23 7.67 -11.65
CA THR A 47 2.92 8.81 -12.29
C THR A 47 3.93 8.31 -13.33
N GLY A 48 4.11 9.07 -14.41
CA GLY A 48 5.08 8.76 -15.47
C GLY A 48 4.51 7.93 -16.63
N GLY A 49 3.20 7.67 -16.65
CA GLY A 49 2.55 6.94 -17.74
C GLY A 49 2.90 5.46 -17.79
N ILE A 50 3.46 4.90 -16.72
CA ILE A 50 3.81 3.48 -16.64
C ILE A 50 2.63 2.65 -16.17
N LYS A 51 2.60 1.40 -16.64
CA LYS A 51 1.66 0.39 -16.16
C LYS A 51 2.41 -0.60 -15.29
N ILE A 52 1.94 -0.81 -14.05
CA ILE A 52 2.54 -1.73 -13.10
C ILE A 52 1.61 -2.93 -12.91
N GLU A 53 2.13 -4.13 -13.19
CA GLU A 53 1.40 -5.40 -13.03
C GLU A 53 1.90 -6.22 -11.84
N ASP A 54 2.98 -5.80 -11.21
CA ASP A 54 3.57 -6.47 -10.04
C ASP A 54 2.67 -6.29 -8.81
N THR A 55 2.24 -7.39 -8.21
CA THR A 55 1.37 -7.38 -7.03
C THR A 55 2.06 -6.80 -5.78
N ALA A 56 3.39 -6.70 -5.78
CA ALA A 56 4.14 -6.07 -4.71
C ALA A 56 3.74 -4.62 -4.45
N ILE A 57 3.10 -3.95 -5.42
CA ILE A 57 2.63 -2.57 -5.29
C ILE A 57 1.34 -2.46 -4.44
N ASP A 58 0.66 -3.55 -4.16
CA ASP A 58 -0.62 -3.52 -3.42
C ASP A 58 -0.54 -2.71 -2.13
N LEU A 59 0.49 -2.95 -1.34
CA LEU A 59 0.68 -2.28 -0.06
C LEU A 59 0.83 -0.77 -0.24
N ALA A 60 1.56 -0.33 -1.26
CA ALA A 60 1.75 1.09 -1.56
C ALA A 60 0.44 1.74 -2.03
N VAL A 61 -0.33 1.06 -2.89
CA VAL A 61 -1.62 1.56 -3.38
C VAL A 61 -2.62 1.70 -2.22
N VAL A 62 -2.76 0.69 -1.40
CA VAL A 62 -3.65 0.70 -0.24
C VAL A 62 -3.24 1.79 0.75
N SER A 63 -1.96 1.92 1.02
CA SER A 63 -1.44 2.95 1.93
C SER A 63 -1.71 4.36 1.41
N ALA A 64 -1.56 4.58 0.10
CA ALA A 64 -1.87 5.87 -0.53
C ALA A 64 -3.38 6.19 -0.45
N ILE A 65 -4.23 5.19 -0.67
CA ILE A 65 -5.70 5.33 -0.55
C ILE A 65 -6.08 5.69 0.90
N LEU A 66 -5.55 4.98 1.88
CA LEU A 66 -5.80 5.26 3.30
C LEU A 66 -5.31 6.65 3.69
N SER A 67 -4.11 7.02 3.29
CA SER A 67 -3.53 8.35 3.52
C SER A 67 -4.45 9.46 3.01
N SER A 68 -4.97 9.32 1.79
CA SER A 68 -5.91 10.28 1.21
C SER A 68 -7.26 10.27 1.94
N ASN A 69 -7.75 9.09 2.33
CA ASN A 69 -9.06 8.95 2.98
C ASN A 69 -9.10 9.58 4.37
N ILE A 70 -8.03 9.45 5.15
CA ILE A 70 -7.95 9.99 6.51
C ILE A 70 -7.18 11.30 6.59
N ASN A 71 -6.66 11.77 5.46
CA ASN A 71 -5.92 13.03 5.34
C ASN A 71 -4.64 13.09 6.20
N ILE A 72 -3.93 11.97 6.30
CA ILE A 72 -2.65 11.84 7.01
C ILE A 72 -1.58 11.39 6.02
N SER A 73 -0.51 12.16 5.91
CA SER A 73 0.61 11.84 5.00
C SER A 73 1.44 10.67 5.48
N ILE A 74 1.98 9.91 4.53
CA ILE A 74 2.99 8.89 4.77
C ILE A 74 4.37 9.55 4.62
N ASP A 75 5.32 9.16 5.46
CA ASP A 75 6.68 9.70 5.38
C ASP A 75 7.33 9.36 4.03
N ASN A 76 7.97 10.35 3.42
CA ASN A 76 8.55 10.24 2.08
C ASN A 76 9.72 9.25 2.00
N ASP A 77 10.34 8.93 3.12
CA ASP A 77 11.47 8.02 3.24
C ASP A 77 11.05 6.58 3.55
N THR A 78 9.75 6.29 3.47
CA THR A 78 9.19 4.95 3.68
C THR A 78 8.86 4.28 2.36
N CYS A 79 9.44 3.11 2.12
CA CYS A 79 9.14 2.23 1.00
C CYS A 79 8.16 1.13 1.46
N LEU A 80 7.26 0.71 0.59
CA LEU A 80 6.21 -0.28 0.89
C LEU A 80 6.22 -1.37 -0.17
N CYS A 81 6.32 -2.63 0.24
CA CYS A 81 6.49 -3.73 -0.69
C CYS A 81 5.87 -5.03 -0.15
N ALA A 82 4.62 -5.28 -0.51
CA ALA A 82 3.93 -6.53 -0.20
C ALA A 82 2.67 -6.69 -1.05
N GLU A 83 2.28 -7.92 -1.30
CA GLU A 83 0.98 -8.28 -1.85
C GLU A 83 -0.04 -8.36 -0.71
N ILE A 84 -1.31 -8.06 -1.01
CA ILE A 84 -2.41 -8.18 -0.05
C ILE A 84 -3.37 -9.26 -0.54
N ASP A 85 -3.64 -10.25 0.30
CA ASP A 85 -4.60 -11.30 -0.02
C ASP A 85 -6.03 -10.93 0.39
N LEU A 86 -6.99 -11.79 0.01
CA LEU A 86 -8.42 -11.55 0.27
C LEU A 86 -8.80 -11.52 1.75
N SER A 87 -7.95 -12.06 2.63
CA SER A 87 -8.16 -11.98 4.07
C SER A 87 -7.61 -10.70 4.71
N GLY A 88 -6.93 -9.87 3.93
CA GLY A 88 -6.27 -8.65 4.41
C GLY A 88 -4.89 -8.90 5.00
N GLU A 89 -4.33 -10.09 4.80
CA GLU A 89 -2.97 -10.41 5.21
C GLU A 89 -1.96 -9.99 4.16
N LEU A 90 -0.78 -9.57 4.62
CA LEU A 90 0.33 -9.24 3.76
C LEU A 90 1.07 -10.51 3.36
N ARG A 91 1.34 -10.62 2.05
CA ARG A 91 2.08 -11.74 1.47
C ARG A 91 3.45 -11.30 1.00
N GLY A 92 4.44 -12.18 1.18
CA GLY A 92 5.78 -11.98 0.65
C GLY A 92 5.77 -11.94 -0.88
N VAL A 93 6.74 -11.22 -1.43
CA VAL A 93 6.89 -11.03 -2.87
C VAL A 93 8.21 -11.61 -3.34
N SER A 94 8.32 -11.85 -4.65
CA SER A 94 9.55 -12.34 -5.25
C SER A 94 10.68 -11.32 -5.16
N ASN A 95 11.92 -11.81 -5.12
CA ASN A 95 13.13 -10.99 -5.13
C ASN A 95 13.19 -9.94 -4.00
N ILE A 96 12.72 -10.29 -2.81
CA ILE A 96 12.65 -9.34 -1.69
C ILE A 96 14.02 -8.75 -1.33
N ASP A 97 15.08 -9.54 -1.38
CA ASP A 97 16.44 -9.07 -1.08
C ASP A 97 16.89 -7.97 -2.05
N LYS A 98 16.61 -8.14 -3.35
CA LYS A 98 16.91 -7.12 -4.36
C LYS A 98 16.09 -5.85 -4.15
N ARG A 99 14.83 -5.99 -3.77
CA ARG A 99 13.94 -4.85 -3.51
C ARG A 99 14.41 -4.04 -2.29
N ILE A 100 14.82 -4.72 -1.23
CA ILE A 100 15.37 -4.07 -0.02
C ILE A 100 16.70 -3.37 -0.36
N SER A 101 17.58 -4.06 -1.05
CA SER A 101 18.87 -3.50 -1.49
C SER A 101 18.69 -2.25 -2.36
N GLU A 102 17.74 -2.28 -3.28
CA GLU A 102 17.44 -1.14 -4.15
C GLU A 102 16.81 0.02 -3.37
N ALA A 103 15.90 -0.24 -2.44
CA ALA A 103 15.33 0.78 -1.57
C ALA A 103 16.41 1.46 -0.72
N GLU A 104 17.35 0.67 -0.19
CA GLU A 104 18.51 1.19 0.56
C GLU A 104 19.40 2.06 -0.34
N ARG A 105 19.70 1.60 -1.55
CA ARG A 105 20.50 2.35 -2.52
C ARG A 105 19.85 3.69 -2.91
N LEU A 106 18.52 3.72 -3.01
CA LEU A 106 17.76 4.92 -3.33
C LEU A 106 17.62 5.89 -2.16
N GLY A 107 18.07 5.51 -0.96
CA GLY A 107 18.09 6.38 0.20
C GLY A 107 16.85 6.33 1.08
N TYR A 108 15.99 5.32 0.94
CA TYR A 108 14.88 5.13 1.87
C TYR A 108 15.40 4.72 3.25
N ASP A 109 14.82 5.29 4.29
CA ASP A 109 15.18 4.99 5.68
C ASP A 109 14.49 3.72 6.20
N LYS A 110 13.32 3.41 5.64
CA LYS A 110 12.49 2.30 6.09
C LYS A 110 11.81 1.60 4.92
N ILE A 111 11.72 0.28 5.00
CA ILE A 111 10.89 -0.53 4.09
C ILE A 111 9.93 -1.40 4.91
N ILE A 112 8.66 -1.37 4.54
CA ILE A 112 7.62 -2.21 5.14
C ILE A 112 7.36 -3.40 4.21
N VAL A 113 7.47 -4.61 4.76
CA VAL A 113 7.32 -5.87 4.03
C VAL A 113 6.40 -6.83 4.81
N SER A 114 6.00 -7.93 4.18
CA SER A 114 5.24 -8.97 4.88
C SER A 114 6.10 -9.68 5.94
N HIS A 115 5.46 -10.05 7.05
CA HIS A 115 6.09 -10.77 8.16
C HIS A 115 6.67 -12.14 7.75
N ASN A 116 6.11 -12.78 6.72
CA ASN A 116 6.59 -14.07 6.24
C ASN A 116 7.60 -13.99 5.10
N SER A 117 8.16 -12.81 4.85
CA SER A 117 9.24 -12.63 3.89
C SER A 117 10.51 -13.31 4.38
N LYS A 118 11.12 -14.12 3.53
CA LYS A 118 12.40 -14.78 3.80
C LYS A 118 13.53 -13.87 3.33
N ILE A 119 14.10 -13.09 4.25
CA ILE A 119 15.09 -12.08 3.95
C ILE A 119 16.48 -12.63 4.26
N GLY A 120 17.33 -12.70 3.22
CA GLY A 120 18.74 -13.05 3.33
C GLY A 120 19.68 -11.85 3.23
N TYR A 121 19.16 -10.67 2.87
CA TYR A 121 19.93 -9.44 2.76
C TYR A 121 20.12 -8.80 4.13
N SER A 122 21.37 -8.38 4.42
CA SER A 122 21.69 -7.67 5.65
C SER A 122 21.84 -6.17 5.35
N PRO A 123 20.83 -5.34 5.71
CA PRO A 123 20.88 -3.91 5.42
C PRO A 123 21.92 -3.20 6.28
N LYS A 124 22.50 -2.12 5.73
CA LYS A 124 23.45 -1.25 6.43
C LYS A 124 22.76 -0.04 7.05
N THR A 125 21.82 0.55 6.35
CA THR A 125 21.18 1.81 6.74
C THR A 125 19.65 1.73 6.77
N ILE A 126 19.03 0.95 5.89
CA ILE A 126 17.57 0.84 5.82
C ILE A 126 17.02 -0.04 6.94
N LYS A 127 15.95 0.39 7.57
CA LYS A 127 15.23 -0.36 8.59
C LYS A 127 14.13 -1.22 7.94
N ILE A 128 14.11 -2.51 8.23
CA ILE A 128 13.09 -3.43 7.74
C ILE A 128 12.01 -3.58 8.80
N LEU A 129 10.77 -3.27 8.44
CA LEU A 129 9.61 -3.44 9.29
C LEU A 129 8.71 -4.51 8.70
N LYS A 130 8.47 -5.59 9.45
CA LYS A 130 7.63 -6.71 9.04
C LYS A 130 6.24 -6.57 9.65
N LEU A 131 5.22 -6.54 8.81
CA LEU A 131 3.82 -6.47 9.24
C LEU A 131 3.03 -7.68 8.74
N LYS A 132 2.02 -8.06 9.50
CA LYS A 132 1.21 -9.24 9.23
C LYS A 132 -0.03 -8.93 8.39
N ASN A 133 -0.73 -7.84 8.69
CA ASN A 133 -2.02 -7.53 8.09
C ASN A 133 -2.29 -6.03 8.00
N LEU A 134 -3.41 -5.67 7.38
CA LEU A 134 -3.83 -4.28 7.20
C LEU A 134 -4.06 -3.54 8.51
N ASN A 135 -4.54 -4.20 9.55
CA ASN A 135 -4.75 -3.55 10.84
C ASN A 135 -3.43 -3.11 11.46
N GLN A 136 -2.39 -3.92 11.35
CA GLN A 136 -1.05 -3.53 11.78
C GLN A 136 -0.48 -2.40 10.93
N LEU A 137 -0.73 -2.40 9.63
CA LEU A 137 -0.34 -1.31 8.73
C LEU A 137 -0.95 0.02 9.18
N VAL A 138 -2.26 0.04 9.42
CA VAL A 138 -2.97 1.24 9.86
C VAL A 138 -2.38 1.77 11.17
N LYS A 139 -2.15 0.91 12.14
CA LYS A 139 -1.55 1.27 13.42
C LYS A 139 -0.14 1.84 13.25
N GLN A 140 0.66 1.25 12.37
CA GLN A 140 2.07 1.61 12.19
C GLN A 140 2.24 2.94 11.45
N ILE A 141 1.47 3.15 10.38
CA ILE A 141 1.63 4.34 9.52
C ILE A 141 0.90 5.55 10.09
N PHE A 142 -0.24 5.35 10.73
CA PHE A 142 -1.15 6.44 11.11
C PHE A 142 -1.24 6.68 12.62
N LYS A 143 -0.50 5.96 13.42
CA LYS A 143 -0.56 6.04 14.88
C LYS A 143 0.21 7.22 15.49
N GLU A 144 1.21 7.72 14.80
CA GLU A 144 2.14 8.72 15.35
C GLU A 144 1.63 10.16 15.28
N LYS A 145 0.42 10.38 14.76
CA LYS A 145 -0.15 11.73 14.56
C LYS A 145 -1.48 11.95 15.30
N GLY A 146 -1.80 11.04 16.19
CA GLY A 146 -3.01 11.17 17.04
C GLY A 146 -2.75 11.81 18.37
#